data_cbf142cb5f03e442b8ad0d406808c7d1
#
_entry.id   cbf142cb5f03e442b8ad0d406808c7d1
#
_cell.length_a   1.000
_cell.length_b   1.000
_cell.length_c   1.000
_cell.angle_alpha   90.00
_cell.angle_beta   90.00
_cell.angle_gamma   90.00
#
_symmetry.space_group_name_H-M   'P 1'
#
loop_
_entity.id
_entity.type
_entity.pdbx_description
1 polymer ?
#
loop_
_entity_poly.entity_id
_entity_poly.type
_entity_poly.pdbx_seq_one_letter_code
_entity_poly.pdbx_strand_id
1 'polypeptide(L)'
;GEVYYRENSVMVKPNLNATAKERVKGMAELRDCVHRLIDLQMWESDDGSIRAEQQKLNRLYDRFTEKYGLINSRGNALAFADDSSYYLLCSLEMLDDEDKTKLKGKADMFTKRTIRQRQSVTSVDTAAEALALSIGEKARVDMAYMSQLTGKSEDDIIDELNGVIFLDPVYGDWQTADEYLSGNVRQKLREAENAAVDSPGYLPNVEALRAAQPKDLDASEIEVRLGATWIDKKYIQQFMFELLEPPLYARRSLEVNYSEFTAEWNISGKNSIPYNDINARMTYGTDCANAYKILEDTLNLRDVRIYDTVRDADGKEKRVLNSKETTLAQQKQQAIKEAFRDWIWKDPDRRRELVQLYNERFNSTRPREYDGRHLIFPGMNPEITLREHQRNAIAHDLYGGNTLLAHEVGAGKTFEMIA
;
A
#
# COMPACT_ATOMS: atom_id res chain seq x y z
N GLY A 1 -43.76 -24.67 5.13
CA GLY A 1 -42.38 -25.12 5.17
C GLY A 1 -41.78 -25.09 6.58
N GLU A 2 -40.76 -25.86 6.83
CA GLU A 2 -39.98 -25.77 8.07
C GLU A 2 -39.01 -24.59 8.04
N VAL A 3 -38.69 -24.03 9.21
CA VAL A 3 -37.74 -22.91 9.36
C VAL A 3 -36.36 -23.49 9.66
N TYR A 4 -35.36 -23.06 8.90
CA TYR A 4 -33.92 -23.33 9.10
C TYR A 4 -33.16 -22.03 9.08
N TYR A 5 -32.05 -21.95 9.79
CA TYR A 5 -31.06 -20.89 9.60
C TYR A 5 -29.72 -21.47 9.17
N ARG A 6 -28.91 -20.66 8.53
CA ARG A 6 -27.60 -21.06 8.00
C ARG A 6 -26.49 -20.56 8.93
N GLU A 7 -25.80 -21.50 9.57
CA GLU A 7 -24.66 -21.23 10.42
C GLU A 7 -23.43 -21.96 9.86
N ASN A 8 -22.34 -21.25 9.64
CA ASN A 8 -21.09 -21.82 9.08
C ASN A 8 -21.32 -22.72 7.84
N SER A 9 -22.17 -22.26 6.93
CA SER A 9 -22.58 -22.98 5.71
C SER A 9 -23.41 -24.26 5.94
N VAL A 10 -23.82 -24.56 7.17
CA VAL A 10 -24.68 -25.69 7.53
C VAL A 10 -26.09 -25.19 7.84
N MET A 11 -27.11 -25.94 7.37
CA MET A 11 -28.52 -25.63 7.68
C MET A 11 -28.88 -26.24 9.03
N VAL A 12 -29.20 -25.38 10.01
CA VAL A 12 -29.53 -25.77 11.37
C VAL A 12 -31.03 -25.50 11.63
N LYS A 13 -31.70 -26.47 12.27
CA LYS A 13 -33.10 -26.32 12.63
C LYS A 13 -33.19 -25.63 14.02
N PRO A 14 -33.71 -24.38 14.10
CA PRO A 14 -33.78 -23.67 15.35
C PRO A 14 -34.86 -24.28 16.27
N ASN A 15 -34.65 -24.20 17.58
CA ASN A 15 -35.63 -24.61 18.55
C ASN A 15 -36.62 -23.43 18.83
N LEU A 16 -37.61 -23.27 17.93
CA LEU A 16 -38.60 -22.20 18.00
C LEU A 16 -39.97 -22.77 18.36
N ASN A 17 -40.73 -22.06 19.19
CA ASN A 17 -42.15 -22.34 19.41
C ASN A 17 -42.98 -22.00 18.16
N ALA A 18 -44.23 -22.45 18.13
CA ALA A 18 -45.10 -22.28 16.97
C ALA A 18 -45.28 -20.80 16.57
N THR A 19 -45.44 -19.91 17.53
CA THR A 19 -45.61 -18.47 17.28
C THR A 19 -44.33 -17.85 16.71
N ALA A 20 -43.15 -18.21 17.25
CA ALA A 20 -41.86 -17.70 16.73
C ALA A 20 -41.60 -18.22 15.30
N LYS A 21 -41.93 -19.48 15.00
CA LYS A 21 -41.86 -20.02 13.65
C LYS A 21 -42.67 -19.21 12.64
N GLU A 22 -43.90 -18.91 12.98
CA GLU A 22 -44.79 -18.12 12.11
C GLU A 22 -44.30 -16.67 11.96
N ARG A 23 -43.75 -16.05 13.03
CA ARG A 23 -43.09 -14.74 12.92
C ARG A 23 -41.89 -14.78 11.95
N VAL A 24 -41.01 -15.77 12.09
CA VAL A 24 -39.85 -15.93 11.21
C VAL A 24 -40.28 -16.12 9.75
N LYS A 25 -41.32 -16.91 9.49
CA LYS A 25 -41.87 -17.07 8.14
C LYS A 25 -42.35 -15.75 7.55
N GLY A 26 -43.13 -14.98 8.31
CA GLY A 26 -43.65 -13.69 7.88
C GLY A 26 -42.53 -12.67 7.62
N MET A 27 -41.53 -12.65 8.50
CA MET A 27 -40.34 -11.80 8.31
C MET A 27 -39.52 -12.23 7.08
N ALA A 28 -39.39 -13.54 6.84
CA ALA A 28 -38.69 -14.04 5.66
C ALA A 28 -39.43 -13.69 4.36
N GLU A 29 -40.78 -13.77 4.35
CA GLU A 29 -41.59 -13.32 3.20
C GLU A 29 -41.41 -11.82 2.93
N LEU A 30 -41.34 -11.00 3.99
CA LEU A 30 -41.05 -9.57 3.87
C LEU A 30 -39.65 -9.33 3.34
N ARG A 31 -38.64 -10.02 3.88
CA ARG A 31 -37.24 -9.96 3.42
C ARG A 31 -37.13 -10.26 1.94
N ASP A 32 -37.69 -11.37 1.52
CA ASP A 32 -37.59 -11.83 0.13
C ASP A 32 -38.29 -10.84 -0.84
N CYS A 33 -39.41 -10.23 -0.40
CA CYS A 33 -40.11 -9.18 -1.14
C CYS A 33 -39.28 -7.88 -1.20
N VAL A 34 -38.63 -7.47 -0.11
CA VAL A 34 -37.74 -6.28 -0.09
C VAL A 34 -36.54 -6.47 -0.97
N HIS A 35 -35.87 -7.63 -0.90
CA HIS A 35 -34.74 -7.94 -1.77
C HIS A 35 -35.16 -7.90 -3.25
N ARG A 36 -36.27 -8.54 -3.59
CA ARG A 36 -36.79 -8.49 -4.96
C ARG A 36 -37.13 -7.07 -5.40
N LEU A 37 -37.68 -6.25 -4.53
CA LEU A 37 -37.97 -4.85 -4.84
C LEU A 37 -36.69 -4.03 -5.06
N ILE A 38 -35.63 -4.30 -4.29
CA ILE A 38 -34.30 -3.72 -4.48
C ILE A 38 -33.74 -4.15 -5.84
N ASP A 39 -33.77 -5.45 -6.17
CA ASP A 39 -33.30 -5.97 -7.45
C ASP A 39 -34.05 -5.35 -8.62
N LEU A 40 -35.38 -5.26 -8.56
CA LEU A 40 -36.18 -4.61 -9.59
C LEU A 40 -35.79 -3.14 -9.77
N GLN A 41 -35.54 -2.41 -8.67
CA GLN A 41 -35.14 -1.01 -8.76
C GLN A 41 -33.71 -0.83 -9.30
N MET A 42 -32.82 -1.83 -9.10
CA MET A 42 -31.45 -1.80 -9.62
C MET A 42 -31.36 -2.16 -11.09
N TRP A 43 -32.09 -3.20 -11.53
CA TRP A 43 -31.91 -3.80 -12.85
C TRP A 43 -33.05 -3.55 -13.82
N GLU A 44 -34.27 -3.34 -13.32
CA GLU A 44 -35.48 -3.11 -14.12
C GLU A 44 -35.79 -1.62 -14.27
N SER A 45 -36.11 -1.22 -15.48
CA SER A 45 -36.59 0.14 -15.77
C SER A 45 -38.11 0.26 -15.77
N ASP A 46 -38.85 -0.85 -15.69
CA ASP A 46 -40.32 -0.86 -15.73
C ASP A 46 -40.92 -0.49 -14.38
N ASP A 47 -41.52 0.71 -14.31
CA ASP A 47 -42.22 1.19 -13.12
C ASP A 47 -43.45 0.35 -12.76
N GLY A 48 -44.03 -0.41 -13.70
CA GLY A 48 -45.15 -1.28 -13.47
C GLY A 48 -44.79 -2.45 -12.53
N SER A 49 -43.70 -3.12 -12.81
CA SER A 49 -43.16 -4.22 -12.01
C SER A 49 -42.76 -3.75 -10.60
N ILE A 50 -42.15 -2.56 -10.48
CA ILE A 50 -41.80 -1.96 -9.20
C ILE A 50 -43.08 -1.68 -8.37
N ARG A 51 -44.12 -1.04 -8.96
CA ARG A 51 -45.37 -0.77 -8.28
C ARG A 51 -46.10 -2.05 -7.85
N ALA A 52 -46.05 -3.10 -8.68
CA ALA A 52 -46.66 -4.38 -8.32
C ALA A 52 -45.99 -5.01 -7.06
N GLU A 53 -44.66 -4.99 -6.99
CA GLU A 53 -43.93 -5.52 -5.84
C GLU A 53 -44.10 -4.61 -4.61
N GLN A 54 -44.20 -3.27 -4.77
CA GLN A 54 -44.55 -2.35 -3.68
C GLN A 54 -45.93 -2.64 -3.10
N GLN A 55 -46.94 -2.90 -3.94
CA GLN A 55 -48.26 -3.30 -3.49
C GLN A 55 -48.22 -4.64 -2.75
N LYS A 56 -47.41 -5.58 -3.19
CA LYS A 56 -47.22 -6.85 -2.50
C LYS A 56 -46.56 -6.64 -1.14
N LEU A 57 -45.51 -5.83 -1.08
CA LEU A 57 -44.83 -5.46 0.15
C LEU A 57 -45.80 -4.82 1.17
N ASN A 58 -46.64 -3.89 0.72
CA ASN A 58 -47.66 -3.30 1.57
C ASN A 58 -48.60 -4.35 2.14
N ARG A 59 -49.12 -5.26 1.32
CA ARG A 59 -50.04 -6.33 1.80
C ARG A 59 -49.36 -7.28 2.78
N LEU A 60 -48.11 -7.65 2.54
CA LEU A 60 -47.34 -8.51 3.43
C LEU A 60 -47.09 -7.82 4.77
N TYR A 61 -46.68 -6.56 4.72
CA TYR A 61 -46.41 -5.75 5.89
C TYR A 61 -47.68 -5.57 6.76
N ASP A 62 -48.81 -5.15 6.18
CA ASP A 62 -50.04 -4.92 6.89
C ASP A 62 -50.56 -6.20 7.55
N ARG A 63 -50.55 -7.31 6.82
CA ARG A 63 -50.92 -8.65 7.35
C ARG A 63 -50.01 -9.10 8.50
N PHE A 64 -48.71 -8.82 8.39
CA PHE A 64 -47.75 -9.18 9.42
C PHE A 64 -47.92 -8.34 10.68
N THR A 65 -47.98 -7.02 10.51
CA THR A 65 -48.07 -6.08 11.65
C THR A 65 -49.42 -6.14 12.39
N GLU A 66 -50.48 -6.43 11.70
CA GLU A 66 -51.81 -6.69 12.33
C GLU A 66 -51.74 -7.87 13.31
N LYS A 67 -51.00 -8.91 12.97
CA LYS A 67 -50.92 -10.13 13.77
C LYS A 67 -49.81 -10.13 14.82
N TYR A 68 -48.68 -9.53 14.51
CA TYR A 68 -47.43 -9.66 15.29
C TYR A 68 -46.87 -8.33 15.80
N GLY A 69 -47.52 -7.21 15.49
CA GLY A 69 -47.01 -5.86 15.82
C GLY A 69 -45.88 -5.41 14.93
N LEU A 70 -45.34 -4.25 15.23
CA LEU A 70 -44.25 -3.65 14.43
C LEU A 70 -43.03 -4.56 14.30
N ILE A 71 -42.35 -4.47 13.19
CA ILE A 71 -41.08 -5.21 12.91
C ILE A 71 -40.08 -4.91 14.03
N ASN A 72 -39.98 -3.64 14.43
CA ASN A 72 -39.08 -3.18 15.49
C ASN A 72 -39.48 -3.64 16.90
N SER A 73 -40.62 -4.34 17.06
CA SER A 73 -41.06 -4.81 18.38
C SER A 73 -40.11 -5.87 18.94
N ARG A 74 -39.96 -5.89 20.29
CA ARG A 74 -39.07 -6.83 20.99
C ARG A 74 -39.33 -8.31 20.63
N GLY A 75 -40.59 -8.69 20.41
CA GLY A 75 -40.93 -10.07 20.06
C GLY A 75 -40.47 -10.48 18.67
N ASN A 76 -40.49 -9.56 17.72
CA ASN A 76 -40.00 -9.77 16.36
C ASN A 76 -38.45 -9.71 16.31
N ALA A 77 -37.85 -8.80 17.06
CA ALA A 77 -36.39 -8.73 17.23
C ALA A 77 -35.80 -10.04 17.74
N LEU A 78 -36.36 -10.58 18.83
CA LEU A 78 -35.91 -11.86 19.41
C LEU A 78 -36.08 -13.06 18.47
N ALA A 79 -36.99 -12.99 17.52
CA ALA A 79 -37.22 -14.09 16.57
C ALA A 79 -36.34 -14.00 15.30
N PHE A 80 -35.85 -12.82 14.93
CA PHE A 80 -35.22 -12.60 13.62
C PHE A 80 -33.94 -11.75 13.66
N ALA A 81 -33.44 -11.32 14.84
CA ALA A 81 -32.29 -10.44 14.96
C ALA A 81 -30.98 -11.07 14.40
N ASP A 82 -30.89 -12.41 14.33
CA ASP A 82 -29.76 -13.13 13.79
C ASP A 82 -29.73 -13.17 12.24
N ASP A 83 -30.81 -12.74 11.57
CA ASP A 83 -30.83 -12.61 10.11
C ASP A 83 -30.13 -11.31 9.68
N SER A 84 -29.21 -11.41 8.71
CA SER A 84 -28.45 -10.26 8.20
C SER A 84 -29.31 -9.12 7.64
N SER A 85 -30.54 -9.43 7.22
CA SER A 85 -31.51 -8.46 6.69
C SER A 85 -32.43 -7.87 7.75
N TYR A 86 -32.26 -8.23 9.03
CA TYR A 86 -33.16 -7.73 10.09
C TYR A 86 -33.20 -6.21 10.15
N TYR A 87 -32.04 -5.55 10.10
CA TYR A 87 -31.96 -4.08 10.13
C TYR A 87 -32.52 -3.43 8.87
N LEU A 88 -32.43 -4.09 7.73
CA LEU A 88 -33.07 -3.65 6.49
C LEU A 88 -34.60 -3.69 6.65
N LEU A 89 -35.16 -4.73 7.27
CA LEU A 89 -36.60 -4.80 7.56
C LEU A 89 -37.03 -3.75 8.61
N CYS A 90 -36.22 -3.49 9.63
CA CYS A 90 -36.45 -2.44 10.60
C CYS A 90 -36.53 -1.05 9.95
N SER A 91 -35.78 -0.79 8.89
CA SER A 91 -35.81 0.48 8.16
C SER A 91 -37.08 0.73 7.37
N LEU A 92 -37.98 -0.26 7.24
CA LEU A 92 -39.31 -0.10 6.66
C LEU A 92 -40.26 0.72 7.55
N GLU A 93 -39.92 0.87 8.82
CA GLU A 93 -40.73 1.56 9.83
C GLU A 93 -40.04 2.86 10.26
N MET A 94 -40.73 3.98 10.06
CA MET A 94 -40.37 5.25 10.68
C MET A 94 -41.10 5.33 12.03
N LEU A 95 -40.34 5.15 13.11
CA LEU A 95 -40.88 5.18 14.47
C LEU A 95 -41.00 6.61 14.96
N ASP A 96 -41.91 6.83 15.90
CA ASP A 96 -42.05 8.10 16.57
C ASP A 96 -40.80 8.45 17.39
N ASP A 97 -40.43 9.73 17.41
CA ASP A 97 -39.18 10.18 18.02
C ASP A 97 -39.19 10.08 19.54
N GLU A 98 -40.39 10.30 20.14
CA GLU A 98 -40.61 10.26 21.60
C GLU A 98 -41.00 8.85 22.07
N ASP A 99 -41.83 8.14 21.30
CA ASP A 99 -42.34 6.82 21.65
C ASP A 99 -41.98 5.80 20.54
N LYS A 100 -40.82 5.17 20.66
CA LYS A 100 -40.33 4.16 19.72
C LYS A 100 -41.19 2.90 19.56
N THR A 101 -42.32 2.81 20.34
CA THR A 101 -43.31 1.73 20.17
C THR A 101 -44.40 2.10 19.18
N LYS A 102 -44.47 3.34 18.73
CA LYS A 102 -45.46 3.84 17.78
C LYS A 102 -44.86 4.05 16.40
N LEU A 103 -45.64 3.70 15.39
CA LEU A 103 -45.32 3.95 14.00
C LEU A 103 -45.70 5.40 13.63
N LYS A 104 -44.72 6.19 13.19
CA LYS A 104 -44.92 7.52 12.61
C LYS A 104 -45.35 7.41 11.14
N GLY A 105 -44.81 6.43 10.43
CA GLY A 105 -45.14 6.17 9.04
C GLY A 105 -44.35 4.99 8.46
N LYS A 106 -44.76 4.55 7.28
CA LYS A 106 -44.02 3.58 6.48
C LYS A 106 -42.91 4.30 5.70
N ALA A 107 -41.74 3.66 5.47
CA ALA A 107 -40.65 4.17 4.69
C ALA A 107 -41.04 4.43 3.23
N ASP A 108 -40.32 5.30 2.56
CA ASP A 108 -40.55 5.67 1.16
C ASP A 108 -40.52 4.47 0.18
N MET A 109 -39.83 3.39 0.52
CA MET A 109 -39.77 2.16 -0.26
C MET A 109 -41.15 1.57 -0.60
N PHE A 110 -42.15 1.79 0.24
CA PHE A 110 -43.50 1.31 -0.01
C PHE A 110 -44.24 2.03 -1.13
N THR A 111 -43.84 3.25 -1.46
CA THR A 111 -44.59 4.14 -2.37
C THR A 111 -43.77 4.80 -3.45
N LYS A 112 -42.45 4.93 -3.21
CA LYS A 112 -41.54 5.63 -4.13
C LYS A 112 -40.42 4.70 -4.59
N ARG A 113 -39.81 4.99 -5.74
CA ARG A 113 -38.56 4.39 -6.13
C ARG A 113 -37.43 5.01 -5.29
N THR A 114 -36.74 4.18 -4.50
CA THR A 114 -35.69 4.61 -3.57
C THR A 114 -34.28 4.42 -4.16
N ILE A 115 -34.14 3.53 -5.15
CA ILE A 115 -32.89 3.29 -5.86
C ILE A 115 -33.06 3.79 -7.28
N ARG A 116 -32.26 4.77 -7.67
CA ARG A 116 -32.19 5.25 -9.06
C ARG A 116 -31.19 4.38 -9.80
N GLN A 117 -31.53 4.00 -11.01
CA GLN A 117 -30.54 3.41 -11.93
C GLN A 117 -29.36 4.38 -12.08
N ARG A 118 -28.16 3.82 -12.09
CA ARG A 118 -26.97 4.55 -12.51
C ARG A 118 -27.17 4.92 -13.99
N GLN A 119 -27.55 6.16 -14.26
CA GLN A 119 -27.55 6.65 -15.62
C GLN A 119 -26.10 6.69 -16.05
N SER A 120 -25.75 5.94 -17.10
CA SER A 120 -24.45 6.12 -17.74
C SER A 120 -24.37 7.54 -18.25
N VAL A 121 -23.34 8.26 -17.83
CA VAL A 121 -23.08 9.61 -18.33
C VAL A 121 -22.68 9.47 -19.79
N THR A 122 -23.45 10.08 -20.70
CA THR A 122 -23.23 9.97 -22.14
C THR A 122 -22.46 11.16 -22.71
N SER A 123 -22.39 12.28 -21.99
CA SER A 123 -21.62 13.46 -22.39
C SER A 123 -21.20 14.27 -21.17
N VAL A 124 -20.06 14.94 -21.28
CA VAL A 124 -19.50 15.87 -20.29
C VAL A 124 -18.92 17.09 -20.96
N ASP A 125 -18.79 18.19 -20.23
CA ASP A 125 -18.35 19.49 -20.79
C ASP A 125 -16.82 19.65 -20.77
N THR A 126 -16.13 19.00 -19.85
CA THR A 126 -14.69 19.18 -19.61
C THR A 126 -13.88 17.89 -19.77
N ALA A 127 -12.62 18.03 -20.19
CA ALA A 127 -11.69 16.91 -20.27
C ALA A 127 -11.39 16.30 -18.89
N ALA A 128 -11.43 17.09 -17.80
CA ALA A 128 -11.22 16.60 -16.44
C ALA A 128 -12.37 15.68 -15.98
N GLU A 129 -13.62 15.99 -16.30
CA GLU A 129 -14.77 15.12 -16.04
C GLU A 129 -14.69 13.83 -16.87
N ALA A 130 -14.30 13.95 -18.15
CA ALA A 130 -14.10 12.78 -19.00
C ALA A 130 -12.98 11.86 -18.48
N LEU A 131 -11.90 12.44 -17.96
CA LEU A 131 -10.80 11.69 -17.33
C LEU A 131 -11.30 10.93 -16.10
N ALA A 132 -12.05 11.58 -15.20
CA ALA A 132 -12.60 10.95 -14.01
C ALA A 132 -13.52 9.77 -14.37
N LEU A 133 -14.38 9.92 -15.38
CA LEU A 133 -15.23 8.84 -15.89
C LEU A 133 -14.42 7.72 -16.54
N SER A 134 -13.39 8.06 -17.33
CA SER A 134 -12.51 7.08 -17.96
C SER A 134 -11.81 6.21 -16.91
N ILE A 135 -11.25 6.82 -15.87
CA ILE A 135 -10.63 6.07 -14.76
C ILE A 135 -11.69 5.24 -14.01
N GLY A 136 -12.87 5.83 -13.71
CA GLY A 136 -13.92 5.12 -12.96
C GLY A 136 -14.54 3.93 -13.71
N GLU A 137 -14.68 4.02 -15.04
CA GLU A 137 -15.37 2.99 -15.84
C GLU A 137 -14.42 2.05 -16.60
N LYS A 138 -13.25 2.56 -17.03
CA LYS A 138 -12.27 1.81 -17.82
C LYS A 138 -11.02 1.44 -17.04
N ALA A 139 -10.84 2.02 -15.84
CA ALA A 139 -9.65 1.87 -14.99
C ALA A 139 -8.33 2.31 -15.68
N ARG A 140 -8.43 3.20 -16.65
CA ARG A 140 -7.30 3.75 -17.41
C ARG A 140 -7.69 5.07 -18.09
N VAL A 141 -6.69 5.81 -18.56
CA VAL A 141 -6.90 6.95 -19.47
C VAL A 141 -7.20 6.42 -20.87
N ASP A 142 -8.45 6.51 -21.30
CA ASP A 142 -8.91 6.04 -22.62
C ASP A 142 -9.30 7.24 -23.48
N MET A 143 -8.37 7.70 -24.33
CA MET A 143 -8.53 8.92 -25.13
C MET A 143 -9.74 8.86 -26.07
N ALA A 144 -9.99 7.70 -26.69
CA ALA A 144 -11.13 7.52 -27.58
C ALA A 144 -12.46 7.65 -26.82
N TYR A 145 -12.54 7.09 -25.62
CA TYR A 145 -13.71 7.20 -24.75
C TYR A 145 -13.91 8.65 -24.27
N MET A 146 -12.84 9.33 -23.87
CA MET A 146 -12.88 10.74 -23.46
C MET A 146 -13.30 11.65 -24.60
N SER A 147 -12.82 11.42 -25.82
CA SER A 147 -13.23 12.14 -27.03
C SER A 147 -14.72 11.93 -27.35
N GLN A 148 -15.22 10.70 -27.16
CA GLN A 148 -16.66 10.40 -27.33
C GLN A 148 -17.53 11.14 -26.31
N LEU A 149 -17.09 11.23 -25.04
CA LEU A 149 -17.83 11.90 -23.98
C LEU A 149 -17.86 13.43 -24.14
N THR A 150 -16.75 14.01 -24.54
CA THR A 150 -16.60 15.49 -24.65
C THR A 150 -16.97 16.03 -26.00
N GLY A 151 -16.95 15.21 -27.06
CA GLY A 151 -17.05 15.65 -28.43
C GLY A 151 -15.83 16.44 -28.94
N LYS A 152 -14.72 16.47 -28.17
CA LYS A 152 -13.47 17.17 -28.51
C LYS A 152 -12.49 16.23 -29.22
N SER A 153 -11.53 16.81 -29.95
CA SER A 153 -10.41 16.04 -30.50
C SER A 153 -9.47 15.56 -29.40
N GLU A 154 -8.69 14.51 -29.67
CA GLU A 154 -7.66 14.03 -28.72
C GLU A 154 -6.63 15.11 -28.42
N ASP A 155 -6.24 15.92 -29.41
CA ASP A 155 -5.29 17.03 -29.24
C ASP A 155 -5.84 18.10 -28.29
N ASP A 156 -7.12 18.47 -28.40
CA ASP A 156 -7.76 19.42 -27.49
C ASP A 156 -7.80 18.88 -26.06
N ILE A 157 -8.04 17.57 -25.89
CA ILE A 157 -8.05 16.90 -24.57
C ILE A 157 -6.64 16.90 -23.98
N ILE A 158 -5.62 16.63 -24.78
CA ILE A 158 -4.21 16.62 -24.35
C ILE A 158 -3.81 18.02 -23.89
N ASP A 159 -4.19 19.06 -24.64
CA ASP A 159 -3.90 20.45 -24.29
C ASP A 159 -4.59 20.88 -23.00
N GLU A 160 -5.88 20.52 -22.82
CA GLU A 160 -6.63 20.81 -21.59
C GLU A 160 -6.09 20.05 -20.35
N LEU A 161 -5.56 18.86 -20.55
CA LEU A 161 -5.01 18.01 -19.48
C LEU A 161 -3.48 18.07 -19.40
N ASN A 162 -2.87 19.08 -19.98
CA ASN A 162 -1.41 19.25 -19.90
C ASN A 162 -0.94 19.29 -18.44
N GLY A 163 0.02 18.42 -18.10
CA GLY A 163 0.50 18.23 -16.74
C GLY A 163 -0.40 17.37 -15.84
N VAL A 164 -1.57 16.95 -16.30
CA VAL A 164 -2.49 16.03 -15.61
C VAL A 164 -2.35 14.60 -16.13
N ILE A 165 -2.12 14.44 -17.43
CA ILE A 165 -1.84 13.14 -18.06
C ILE A 165 -0.51 13.21 -18.84
N PHE A 166 0.15 12.07 -18.96
CA PHE A 166 1.43 11.90 -19.66
C PHE A 166 1.39 10.64 -20.51
N LEU A 167 1.94 10.72 -21.72
CA LEU A 167 2.15 9.55 -22.58
C LEU A 167 3.45 8.86 -22.16
N ASP A 168 3.36 7.60 -21.71
CA ASP A 168 4.54 6.81 -21.36
C ASP A 168 5.31 6.42 -22.65
N PRO A 169 6.59 6.80 -22.78
CA PRO A 169 7.35 6.51 -24.00
C PRO A 169 7.72 5.02 -24.16
N VAL A 170 7.65 4.23 -23.09
CA VAL A 170 8.01 2.80 -23.10
C VAL A 170 6.80 1.94 -23.45
N TYR A 171 5.64 2.22 -22.84
CA TYR A 171 4.43 1.41 -23.01
C TYR A 171 3.49 2.00 -24.05
N GLY A 172 3.60 3.31 -24.38
CA GLY A 172 2.75 3.97 -25.37
C GLY A 172 1.32 4.21 -24.89
N ASP A 173 1.08 4.15 -23.59
CA ASP A 173 -0.21 4.42 -22.96
C ASP A 173 -0.21 5.76 -22.21
N TRP A 174 -1.41 6.34 -22.09
CA TRP A 174 -1.61 7.54 -21.31
C TRP A 174 -1.79 7.19 -19.84
N GLN A 175 -1.04 7.85 -18.98
CA GLN A 175 -1.09 7.68 -17.52
C GLN A 175 -1.41 9.03 -16.86
N THR A 176 -2.08 8.97 -15.70
CA THR A 176 -2.28 10.17 -14.87
C THR A 176 -0.96 10.62 -14.24
N ALA A 177 -0.85 11.90 -13.90
CA ALA A 177 0.37 12.48 -13.32
C ALA A 177 0.81 11.75 -12.05
N ASP A 178 -0.13 11.35 -11.18
CA ASP A 178 0.15 10.59 -9.96
C ASP A 178 0.75 9.22 -10.25
N GLU A 179 0.36 8.58 -11.35
CA GLU A 179 0.89 7.30 -11.80
C GLU A 179 2.24 7.46 -12.52
N TYR A 180 2.30 8.37 -13.48
CA TYR A 180 3.50 8.57 -14.29
C TYR A 180 4.68 9.12 -13.47
N LEU A 181 4.43 10.09 -12.57
CA LEU A 181 5.45 10.74 -11.75
C LEU A 181 5.74 9.99 -10.43
N SER A 182 5.44 8.70 -10.37
CA SER A 182 5.70 7.81 -9.24
C SER A 182 6.53 6.59 -9.65
N GLY A 183 6.92 5.77 -8.67
CA GLY A 183 7.81 4.63 -8.90
C GLY A 183 9.25 5.07 -9.17
N ASN A 184 9.98 4.41 -10.05
CA ASN A 184 11.37 4.73 -10.35
C ASN A 184 11.47 5.95 -11.29
N VAL A 185 11.32 7.15 -10.72
CA VAL A 185 11.33 8.42 -11.48
C VAL A 185 12.68 8.76 -12.09
N ARG A 186 13.79 8.20 -11.58
CA ARG A 186 15.11 8.39 -12.20
C ARG A 186 15.25 7.63 -13.51
N GLN A 187 14.72 6.42 -13.55
CA GLN A 187 14.68 5.62 -14.77
C GLN A 187 13.74 6.25 -15.80
N LYS A 188 12.52 6.61 -15.37
CA LYS A 188 11.53 7.27 -16.24
C LYS A 188 12.07 8.56 -16.84
N LEU A 189 12.86 9.35 -16.08
CA LEU A 189 13.48 10.56 -16.61
C LEU A 189 14.45 10.24 -17.76
N ARG A 190 15.31 9.23 -17.60
CA ARG A 190 16.23 8.80 -18.67
C ARG A 190 15.49 8.32 -19.92
N GLU A 191 14.40 7.58 -19.71
CA GLU A 191 13.54 7.08 -20.79
C GLU A 191 12.86 8.23 -21.52
N ALA A 192 12.32 9.21 -20.78
CA ALA A 192 11.69 10.41 -21.36
C ALA A 192 12.71 11.33 -22.09
N GLU A 193 13.92 11.50 -21.53
CA GLU A 193 14.99 12.27 -22.18
C GLU A 193 15.43 11.62 -23.51
N ASN A 194 15.55 10.30 -23.55
CA ASN A 194 15.85 9.56 -24.77
C ASN A 194 14.72 9.72 -25.81
N ALA A 195 13.46 9.59 -25.39
CA ALA A 195 12.31 9.74 -26.28
C ALA A 195 12.18 11.19 -26.82
N ALA A 196 12.52 12.19 -26.01
CA ALA A 196 12.47 13.60 -26.38
C ALA A 196 13.51 13.99 -27.47
N VAL A 197 14.57 13.19 -27.64
CA VAL A 197 15.56 13.39 -28.74
C VAL A 197 14.90 13.18 -30.10
N ASP A 198 14.07 12.13 -30.19
CA ASP A 198 13.41 11.76 -31.44
C ASP A 198 12.06 12.48 -31.62
N SER A 199 11.37 12.78 -30.51
CA SER A 199 10.07 13.43 -30.53
C SER A 199 9.94 14.53 -29.45
N PRO A 200 9.90 15.82 -29.84
CA PRO A 200 9.75 16.94 -28.92
C PRO A 200 8.47 16.92 -28.07
N GLY A 201 7.46 16.13 -28.45
CA GLY A 201 6.23 15.95 -27.69
C GLY A 201 6.43 15.38 -26.28
N TYR A 202 7.59 14.76 -26.00
CA TYR A 202 7.96 14.27 -24.66
C TYR A 202 8.68 15.30 -23.77
N LEU A 203 8.89 16.53 -24.23
CA LEU A 203 9.47 17.60 -23.40
C LEU A 203 8.70 17.88 -22.11
N PRO A 204 7.35 17.92 -22.11
CA PRO A 204 6.58 18.06 -20.86
C PRO A 204 6.85 16.92 -19.86
N ASN A 205 7.05 15.70 -20.35
CA ASN A 205 7.40 14.54 -19.50
C ASN A 205 8.74 14.77 -18.82
N VAL A 206 9.75 15.23 -19.57
CA VAL A 206 11.10 15.51 -19.04
C VAL A 206 11.05 16.59 -17.96
N GLU A 207 10.32 17.70 -18.21
CA GLU A 207 10.20 18.79 -17.25
C GLU A 207 9.50 18.32 -15.95
N ALA A 208 8.39 17.61 -16.09
CA ALA A 208 7.64 17.09 -14.96
C ALA A 208 8.47 16.06 -14.16
N LEU A 209 9.14 15.14 -14.83
CA LEU A 209 10.01 14.15 -14.17
C LEU A 209 11.24 14.76 -13.50
N ARG A 210 11.81 15.84 -14.06
CA ARG A 210 12.89 16.60 -13.39
C ARG A 210 12.41 17.24 -12.10
N ALA A 211 11.22 17.83 -12.10
CA ALA A 211 10.60 18.39 -10.90
C ALA A 211 10.23 17.31 -9.87
N ALA A 212 9.93 16.11 -10.33
CA ALA A 212 9.54 14.97 -9.49
C ALA A 212 10.73 14.21 -8.89
N GLN A 213 12.00 14.53 -9.25
CA GLN A 213 13.16 13.82 -8.71
C GLN A 213 13.27 13.99 -7.19
N PRO A 214 13.53 12.90 -6.43
CA PRO A 214 13.84 13.01 -5.03
C PRO A 214 15.17 13.77 -4.85
N LYS A 215 15.24 14.56 -3.78
CA LYS A 215 16.48 15.23 -3.41
C LYS A 215 17.58 14.19 -3.17
N ASP A 216 18.75 14.39 -3.74
CA ASP A 216 19.89 13.52 -3.46
C ASP A 216 20.29 13.59 -2.00
N LEU A 217 20.50 12.41 -1.42
CA LEU A 217 21.04 12.27 -0.07
C LEU A 217 22.54 12.50 -0.10
N ASP A 218 23.03 13.26 0.87
CA ASP A 218 24.46 13.46 1.10
C ASP A 218 25.10 12.28 1.85
N ALA A 219 26.42 12.19 1.83
CA ALA A 219 27.17 11.13 2.54
C ALA A 219 26.86 11.09 4.05
N SER A 220 26.50 12.23 4.66
CA SER A 220 26.11 12.32 6.07
C SER A 220 24.71 11.77 6.35
N GLU A 221 23.85 11.69 5.34
CA GLU A 221 22.48 11.19 5.42
C GLU A 221 22.39 9.69 5.07
N ILE A 222 23.47 9.14 4.48
CA ILE A 222 23.54 7.73 4.06
C ILE A 222 24.17 6.89 5.19
N GLU A 223 23.33 6.04 5.83
CA GLU A 223 23.86 5.06 6.77
C GLU A 223 24.57 3.92 6.06
N VAL A 224 25.85 3.75 6.35
CA VAL A 224 26.68 2.69 5.77
C VAL A 224 27.07 1.69 6.86
N ARG A 225 26.84 0.42 6.56
CA ARG A 225 27.26 -0.69 7.43
C ARG A 225 28.26 -1.57 6.70
N LEU A 226 29.27 -2.01 7.45
CA LEU A 226 30.21 -3.01 6.96
C LEU A 226 29.44 -4.32 6.67
N GLY A 227 29.60 -4.86 5.46
CA GLY A 227 28.82 -6.00 4.95
C GLY A 227 27.59 -5.63 4.11
N ALA A 228 27.33 -4.32 3.89
CA ALA A 228 26.27 -3.88 2.97
C ALA A 228 26.62 -4.34 1.53
N THR A 229 25.73 -5.10 0.92
CA THR A 229 25.94 -5.77 -0.38
C THR A 229 25.94 -4.83 -1.58
N TRP A 230 25.50 -3.58 -1.40
CA TRP A 230 25.53 -2.56 -2.44
C TRP A 230 26.92 -1.93 -2.62
N ILE A 231 27.82 -2.11 -1.64
CA ILE A 231 29.21 -1.63 -1.69
C ILE A 231 30.05 -2.67 -2.42
N ASP A 232 30.72 -2.24 -3.48
CA ASP A 232 31.59 -3.12 -4.25
C ASP A 232 32.70 -3.73 -3.37
N LYS A 233 32.98 -5.02 -3.56
CA LYS A 233 34.03 -5.75 -2.84
C LYS A 233 35.42 -5.06 -2.94
N LYS A 234 35.66 -4.30 -3.99
CA LYS A 234 36.92 -3.52 -4.16
C LYS A 234 37.16 -2.55 -2.99
N TYR A 235 36.07 -1.92 -2.48
CA TYR A 235 36.20 -0.98 -1.35
C TYR A 235 36.40 -1.71 -0.03
N ILE A 236 35.80 -2.87 0.15
CA ILE A 236 36.03 -3.71 1.34
C ILE A 236 37.47 -4.23 1.33
N GLN A 237 37.98 -4.65 0.16
CA GLN A 237 39.38 -5.07 -0.04
C GLN A 237 40.37 -3.92 0.26
N GLN A 238 40.06 -2.72 -0.24
CA GLN A 238 40.89 -1.54 0.01
C GLN A 238 40.89 -1.17 1.49
N PHE A 239 39.71 -1.15 2.14
CA PHE A 239 39.60 -0.91 3.57
C PHE A 239 40.44 -1.90 4.37
N MET A 240 40.28 -3.20 4.09
CA MET A 240 41.03 -4.25 4.75
C MET A 240 42.54 -4.02 4.65
N PHE A 241 43.05 -3.62 3.47
CA PHE A 241 44.44 -3.38 3.29
C PHE A 241 44.97 -2.10 3.95
N GLU A 242 44.17 -1.05 3.98
CA GLU A 242 44.54 0.20 4.64
C GLU A 242 44.46 0.08 6.17
N LEU A 243 43.47 -0.67 6.71
CA LEU A 243 43.29 -0.85 8.15
C LEU A 243 44.37 -1.78 8.74
N LEU A 244 44.60 -2.92 8.09
CA LEU A 244 45.44 -3.99 8.63
C LEU A 244 46.89 -3.97 8.15
N GLU A 245 47.20 -3.19 7.10
CA GLU A 245 48.54 -3.01 6.53
C GLU A 245 49.33 -4.32 6.31
N PRO A 246 48.72 -5.37 5.70
CA PRO A 246 49.40 -6.64 5.55
C PRO A 246 50.71 -6.50 4.70
N PRO A 247 51.73 -7.31 4.99
CA PRO A 247 52.94 -7.34 4.20
C PRO A 247 52.67 -7.63 2.72
N LEU A 248 53.49 -7.10 1.81
CA LEU A 248 53.24 -7.20 0.36
C LEU A 248 53.10 -8.66 -0.15
N TYR A 249 53.84 -9.62 0.45
CA TYR A 249 53.71 -11.02 0.09
C TYR A 249 52.35 -11.63 0.52
N ALA A 250 51.77 -11.18 1.65
CA ALA A 250 50.50 -11.65 2.13
C ALA A 250 49.32 -11.05 1.35
N ARG A 251 49.49 -9.82 0.82
CA ARG A 251 48.44 -9.17 0.00
C ARG A 251 48.03 -10.00 -1.21
N ARG A 252 48.94 -10.80 -1.79
CA ARG A 252 48.66 -11.63 -2.96
C ARG A 252 47.69 -12.79 -2.66
N SER A 253 47.66 -13.26 -1.42
CA SER A 253 46.80 -14.38 -0.98
C SER A 253 45.50 -13.91 -0.30
N LEU A 254 45.47 -12.64 0.09
CA LEU A 254 44.31 -12.05 0.76
C LEU A 254 43.33 -11.47 -0.26
N GLU A 255 42.16 -12.06 -0.39
CA GLU A 255 41.12 -11.60 -1.30
C GLU A 255 39.75 -11.62 -0.60
N VAL A 256 39.01 -10.53 -0.76
CA VAL A 256 37.63 -10.42 -0.31
C VAL A 256 36.71 -10.85 -1.44
N ASN A 257 35.90 -11.86 -1.18
CA ASN A 257 34.93 -12.40 -2.12
C ASN A 257 33.52 -12.36 -1.53
N TYR A 258 32.55 -12.04 -2.39
CA TYR A 258 31.12 -12.12 -2.07
C TYR A 258 30.46 -13.09 -3.03
N SER A 259 29.70 -14.03 -2.49
CA SER A 259 28.90 -14.98 -3.26
C SER A 259 27.46 -14.52 -3.27
N GLU A 260 26.93 -14.13 -4.41
CA GLU A 260 25.52 -13.77 -4.57
C GLU A 260 24.58 -14.98 -4.28
N PHE A 261 25.05 -16.18 -4.58
CA PHE A 261 24.29 -17.41 -4.40
C PHE A 261 24.05 -17.77 -2.91
N THR A 262 25.11 -17.65 -2.08
CA THR A 262 25.01 -17.93 -0.63
C THR A 262 24.76 -16.68 0.21
N ALA A 263 24.82 -15.51 -0.40
CA ALA A 263 24.80 -14.20 0.26
C ALA A 263 25.89 -14.07 1.36
N GLU A 264 27.04 -14.72 1.18
CA GLU A 264 28.11 -14.72 2.15
C GLU A 264 29.41 -14.07 1.62
N TRP A 265 30.05 -13.35 2.54
CA TRP A 265 31.39 -12.82 2.35
C TRP A 265 32.42 -13.82 2.81
N ASN A 266 33.51 -13.95 2.08
CA ASN A 266 34.64 -14.78 2.44
C ASN A 266 35.95 -14.03 2.22
N ILE A 267 36.87 -14.13 3.17
CA ILE A 267 38.25 -13.60 3.03
C ILE A 267 39.18 -14.78 2.86
N SER A 268 39.68 -14.94 1.64
CA SER A 268 40.72 -15.95 1.32
C SER A 268 42.06 -15.57 1.97
N GLY A 269 42.87 -16.53 2.30
CA GLY A 269 44.23 -16.29 2.86
C GLY A 269 44.26 -15.84 4.32
N LYS A 270 43.11 -15.66 5.00
CA LYS A 270 43.00 -15.18 6.38
C LYS A 270 43.78 -16.02 7.42
N ASN A 271 44.05 -17.28 7.14
CA ASN A 271 44.79 -18.18 8.02
C ASN A 271 46.31 -18.17 7.77
N SER A 272 46.77 -17.55 6.67
CA SER A 272 48.18 -17.51 6.26
C SER A 272 48.92 -16.27 6.81
N ILE A 273 48.33 -15.58 7.76
CA ILE A 273 48.85 -14.33 8.34
C ILE A 273 49.95 -14.64 9.35
N PRO A 274 51.11 -13.93 9.29
CA PRO A 274 52.19 -14.11 10.23
C PRO A 274 51.74 -13.96 11.69
N TYR A 275 52.29 -14.75 12.58
CA TYR A 275 51.95 -14.70 14.00
C TYR A 275 52.34 -13.39 14.68
N ASN A 276 53.38 -12.70 14.13
CA ASN A 276 53.89 -11.42 14.62
C ASN A 276 53.23 -10.19 13.98
N ASP A 277 52.17 -10.36 13.20
CA ASP A 277 51.40 -9.24 12.65
C ASP A 277 50.60 -8.54 13.81
N ILE A 278 51.07 -7.35 14.18
CA ILE A 278 50.54 -6.59 15.29
C ILE A 278 49.11 -6.13 15.00
N ASN A 279 48.84 -5.63 13.80
CA ASN A 279 47.51 -5.14 13.43
C ASN A 279 46.49 -6.29 13.41
N ALA A 280 46.88 -7.43 12.81
CA ALA A 280 45.99 -8.57 12.71
C ALA A 280 45.75 -9.34 14.00
N ARG A 281 46.70 -9.29 14.97
CA ARG A 281 46.62 -10.10 16.18
C ARG A 281 46.40 -9.31 17.47
N MET A 282 46.82 -8.03 17.52
CA MET A 282 46.73 -7.22 18.75
C MET A 282 45.82 -6.01 18.59
N THR A 283 46.00 -5.21 17.53
CA THR A 283 45.23 -3.97 17.36
C THR A 283 43.77 -4.26 17.06
N TYR A 284 43.50 -5.06 16.04
CA TYR A 284 42.16 -5.40 15.54
C TYR A 284 41.80 -6.87 15.66
N GLY A 285 42.69 -7.70 16.23
CA GLY A 285 42.48 -9.10 16.53
C GLY A 285 42.75 -9.44 17.98
N THR A 286 42.64 -10.75 18.28
CA THR A 286 43.01 -11.36 19.56
C THR A 286 43.86 -12.60 19.30
N ASP A 287 44.42 -13.20 20.35
CA ASP A 287 45.18 -14.47 20.21
C ASP A 287 44.30 -15.61 19.65
N CYS A 288 43.01 -15.57 19.93
CA CYS A 288 42.05 -16.61 19.51
C CYS A 288 41.39 -16.36 18.16
N ALA A 289 41.29 -15.10 17.74
CA ALA A 289 40.69 -14.69 16.46
C ALA A 289 41.46 -13.52 15.85
N ASN A 290 42.08 -13.74 14.69
CA ASN A 290 42.74 -12.65 13.99
C ASN A 290 41.75 -11.67 13.36
N ALA A 291 42.17 -10.43 13.07
CA ALA A 291 41.36 -9.37 12.54
C ALA A 291 40.63 -9.74 11.22
N TYR A 292 41.23 -10.57 10.35
CA TYR A 292 40.60 -11.00 9.10
C TYR A 292 39.38 -11.89 9.35
N LYS A 293 39.46 -12.76 10.38
CA LYS A 293 38.32 -13.58 10.80
C LYS A 293 37.23 -12.72 11.40
N ILE A 294 37.61 -11.77 12.28
CA ILE A 294 36.65 -10.81 12.88
C ILE A 294 36.00 -9.96 11.78
N LEU A 295 36.76 -9.50 10.79
CA LEU A 295 36.24 -8.74 9.66
C LEU A 295 35.25 -9.58 8.82
N GLU A 296 35.58 -10.84 8.52
CA GLU A 296 34.69 -11.75 7.78
C GLU A 296 33.39 -12.01 8.55
N ASP A 297 33.46 -12.26 9.85
CA ASP A 297 32.25 -12.41 10.67
C ASP A 297 31.40 -11.12 10.70
N THR A 298 32.09 -9.96 10.72
CA THR A 298 31.42 -8.66 10.67
C THR A 298 30.71 -8.42 9.32
N LEU A 299 31.35 -8.73 8.21
CA LEU A 299 30.80 -8.65 6.85
C LEU A 299 29.54 -9.53 6.72
N ASN A 300 29.55 -10.68 7.38
CA ASN A 300 28.42 -11.62 7.43
C ASN A 300 27.40 -11.30 8.51
N LEU A 301 27.48 -10.13 9.16
CA LEU A 301 26.60 -9.69 10.23
C LEU A 301 26.54 -10.67 11.42
N ARG A 302 27.62 -11.39 11.67
CA ARG A 302 27.74 -12.36 12.76
C ARG A 302 28.50 -11.73 13.92
N ASP A 303 28.00 -11.91 15.14
CA ASP A 303 28.77 -11.58 16.33
C ASP A 303 29.87 -12.61 16.55
N VAL A 304 31.08 -12.14 16.82
CA VAL A 304 32.22 -13.03 17.08
C VAL A 304 32.00 -13.74 18.42
N ARG A 305 32.17 -15.06 18.39
CA ARG A 305 32.09 -15.92 19.57
C ARG A 305 33.30 -16.86 19.60
N ILE A 306 34.04 -16.83 20.70
CA ILE A 306 35.23 -17.68 20.94
C ILE A 306 34.86 -18.84 21.84
N TYR A 307 35.29 -20.04 21.45
CA TYR A 307 35.02 -21.26 22.20
C TYR A 307 36.31 -21.97 22.53
N ASP A 308 36.45 -22.39 23.77
CA ASP A 308 37.52 -23.31 24.22
C ASP A 308 37.05 -24.76 24.06
N THR A 309 37.96 -25.62 23.72
CA THR A 309 37.70 -27.08 23.72
C THR A 309 38.17 -27.65 25.04
N VAL A 310 37.21 -28.07 25.87
CA VAL A 310 37.47 -28.68 27.19
C VAL A 310 37.11 -30.15 27.11
N ARG A 311 37.95 -31.03 27.69
CA ARG A 311 37.62 -32.45 27.84
C ARG A 311 36.84 -32.67 29.14
N ASP A 312 35.67 -33.30 29.03
CA ASP A 312 34.89 -33.69 30.21
C ASP A 312 35.51 -34.91 30.94
N ALA A 313 34.91 -35.32 32.06
CA ALA A 313 35.38 -36.44 32.86
C ALA A 313 35.39 -37.78 32.12
N ASP A 314 34.60 -37.90 31.03
CA ASP A 314 34.53 -39.10 30.18
C ASP A 314 35.49 -39.00 28.96
N GLY A 315 36.37 -37.99 28.92
CA GLY A 315 37.35 -37.79 27.85
C GLY A 315 36.76 -37.24 26.55
N LYS A 316 35.47 -36.86 26.51
CA LYS A 316 34.82 -36.26 25.34
C LYS A 316 35.12 -34.77 25.23
N GLU A 317 35.40 -34.29 24.03
CA GLU A 317 35.63 -32.88 23.77
C GLU A 317 34.31 -32.12 23.74
N LYS A 318 34.23 -31.08 24.57
CA LYS A 318 33.09 -30.16 24.63
C LYS A 318 33.55 -28.72 24.36
N ARG A 319 32.82 -28.04 23.48
CA ARG A 319 33.06 -26.63 23.23
C ARG A 319 32.34 -25.77 24.27
N VAL A 320 33.10 -24.97 25.00
CA VAL A 320 32.60 -24.06 26.04
C VAL A 320 32.88 -22.62 25.61
N LEU A 321 31.89 -21.71 25.74
CA LEU A 321 32.08 -20.32 25.39
C LEU A 321 33.11 -19.66 26.32
N ASN A 322 34.18 -19.11 25.72
CA ASN A 322 35.12 -18.28 26.45
C ASN A 322 34.60 -16.83 26.48
N SER A 323 33.92 -16.47 27.56
CA SER A 323 33.27 -15.17 27.69
C SER A 323 34.26 -14.01 27.65
N LYS A 324 35.48 -14.16 28.24
CA LYS A 324 36.50 -13.13 28.29
C LYS A 324 37.01 -12.82 26.87
N GLU A 325 37.46 -13.85 26.16
CA GLU A 325 37.96 -13.72 24.78
C GLU A 325 36.87 -13.28 23.81
N THR A 326 35.62 -13.75 24.00
CA THR A 326 34.46 -13.30 23.21
C THR A 326 34.24 -11.79 23.37
N THR A 327 34.23 -11.28 24.62
CA THR A 327 34.07 -9.84 24.90
C THR A 327 35.20 -9.03 24.26
N LEU A 328 36.43 -9.45 24.38
CA LEU A 328 37.57 -8.79 23.75
C LEU A 328 37.46 -8.77 22.21
N ALA A 329 37.09 -9.90 21.59
CA ALA A 329 36.92 -10.01 20.16
C ALA A 329 35.75 -9.12 19.65
N GLN A 330 34.67 -9.02 20.42
CA GLN A 330 33.56 -8.10 20.12
C GLN A 330 33.94 -6.63 20.23
N GLN A 331 34.81 -6.26 21.17
CA GLN A 331 35.37 -4.90 21.21
C GLN A 331 36.21 -4.59 19.96
N LYS A 332 37.02 -5.57 19.51
CA LYS A 332 37.78 -5.42 18.25
C LYS A 332 36.84 -5.34 17.04
N GLN A 333 35.79 -6.13 17.03
CA GLN A 333 34.75 -6.08 16.00
C GLN A 333 34.10 -4.69 15.93
N GLN A 334 33.80 -4.10 17.08
CA GLN A 334 33.23 -2.76 17.13
C GLN A 334 34.23 -1.70 16.64
N ALA A 335 35.49 -1.79 17.03
CA ALA A 335 36.54 -0.91 16.54
C ALA A 335 36.72 -0.97 15.00
N ILE A 336 36.61 -2.15 14.41
CA ILE A 336 36.63 -2.32 12.94
C ILE A 336 35.41 -1.66 12.29
N LYS A 337 34.21 -1.79 12.89
CA LYS A 337 32.98 -1.14 12.37
C LYS A 337 33.10 0.40 12.40
N GLU A 338 33.64 0.94 13.48
CA GLU A 338 33.85 2.38 13.65
C GLU A 338 34.91 2.89 12.63
N ALA A 339 36.05 2.20 12.53
CA ALA A 339 37.06 2.54 11.56
C ALA A 339 36.54 2.53 10.11
N PHE A 340 35.66 1.58 9.75
CA PHE A 340 35.04 1.55 8.44
C PHE A 340 34.12 2.74 8.19
N ARG A 341 33.30 3.10 9.20
CA ARG A 341 32.39 4.25 9.11
C ARG A 341 33.15 5.56 8.85
N ASP A 342 34.29 5.74 9.52
CA ASP A 342 35.12 6.93 9.36
C ASP A 342 35.89 6.90 8.01
N TRP A 343 36.30 5.70 7.57
CA TRP A 343 37.11 5.53 6.35
C TRP A 343 36.30 5.69 5.08
N ILE A 344 35.06 5.15 5.04
CA ILE A 344 34.31 5.00 3.78
C ILE A 344 34.05 6.33 3.06
N TRP A 345 33.83 7.41 3.83
CA TRP A 345 33.53 8.74 3.32
C TRP A 345 34.74 9.69 3.26
N LYS A 346 35.92 9.25 3.70
CA LYS A 346 37.11 10.10 3.79
C LYS A 346 37.68 10.50 2.42
N ASP A 347 37.72 9.57 1.50
CA ASP A 347 38.19 9.81 0.14
C ASP A 347 37.13 10.49 -0.72
N PRO A 348 37.43 11.64 -1.41
CA PRO A 348 36.42 12.39 -2.15
C PRO A 348 35.86 11.66 -3.36
N ASP A 349 36.69 10.87 -4.08
CA ASP A 349 36.26 10.17 -5.30
C ASP A 349 35.38 8.95 -4.95
N ARG A 350 35.80 8.17 -3.95
CA ARG A 350 34.99 7.07 -3.40
C ARG A 350 33.67 7.59 -2.84
N ARG A 351 33.68 8.70 -2.09
CA ARG A 351 32.47 9.33 -1.56
C ARG A 351 31.51 9.71 -2.68
N ARG A 352 31.98 10.35 -3.75
CA ARG A 352 31.16 10.75 -4.89
C ARG A 352 30.53 9.53 -5.58
N GLU A 353 31.35 8.49 -5.86
CA GLU A 353 30.88 7.26 -6.52
C GLU A 353 29.83 6.54 -5.67
N LEU A 354 30.04 6.41 -4.36
CA LEU A 354 29.12 5.70 -3.48
C LEU A 354 27.81 6.49 -3.21
N VAL A 355 27.88 7.82 -3.07
CA VAL A 355 26.70 8.68 -2.94
C VAL A 355 25.83 8.60 -4.20
N GLN A 356 26.45 8.68 -5.37
CA GLN A 356 25.74 8.53 -6.63
C GLN A 356 25.09 7.15 -6.74
N LEU A 357 25.85 6.08 -6.49
CA LEU A 357 25.34 4.70 -6.54
C LEU A 357 24.17 4.48 -5.57
N TYR A 358 24.27 5.04 -4.36
CA TYR A 358 23.19 4.92 -3.37
C TYR A 358 21.91 5.64 -3.82
N ASN A 359 22.05 6.87 -4.28
CA ASN A 359 20.91 7.64 -4.78
C ASN A 359 20.26 6.97 -6.01
N GLU A 360 21.04 6.42 -6.92
CA GLU A 360 20.51 5.69 -8.09
C GLU A 360 19.77 4.41 -7.71
N ARG A 361 20.25 3.67 -6.69
CA ARG A 361 19.67 2.37 -6.32
C ARG A 361 18.53 2.48 -5.28
N PHE A 362 18.66 3.35 -4.29
CA PHE A 362 17.80 3.36 -3.10
C PHE A 362 17.01 4.66 -2.93
N ASN A 363 17.40 5.72 -3.63
CA ASN A 363 16.68 7.01 -3.62
C ASN A 363 16.17 7.35 -5.03
N SER A 364 15.65 6.34 -5.73
CA SER A 364 15.16 6.46 -7.11
C SER A 364 13.65 6.45 -7.21
N THR A 365 12.97 6.05 -6.13
CA THR A 365 11.52 5.87 -6.09
C THR A 365 10.82 7.02 -5.40
N ARG A 366 9.73 7.47 -6.02
CA ARG A 366 8.79 8.42 -5.43
C ARG A 366 7.46 7.72 -5.15
N PRO A 367 6.85 7.88 -3.96
CA PRO A 367 5.51 7.40 -3.70
C PRO A 367 4.50 8.11 -4.63
N ARG A 368 3.36 7.47 -4.85
CA ARG A 368 2.28 8.07 -5.61
C ARG A 368 1.66 9.22 -4.81
N GLU A 369 1.57 10.41 -5.41
CA GLU A 369 1.02 11.61 -4.80
C GLU A 369 -0.09 12.15 -5.70
N TYR A 370 -1.22 12.45 -5.11
CA TYR A 370 -2.40 12.90 -5.85
C TYR A 370 -2.55 14.41 -5.75
N ASP A 371 -2.76 15.06 -6.90
CA ASP A 371 -3.00 16.49 -7.01
C ASP A 371 -4.43 16.74 -7.52
N GLY A 372 -5.28 17.28 -6.66
CA GLY A 372 -6.68 17.57 -6.94
C GLY A 372 -6.93 19.00 -7.43
N ARG A 373 -5.90 19.77 -7.79
CA ARG A 373 -6.08 21.20 -8.20
C ARG A 373 -6.92 21.36 -9.45
N HIS A 374 -6.87 20.41 -10.38
CA HIS A 374 -7.63 20.39 -11.62
C HIS A 374 -9.10 19.99 -11.45
N LEU A 375 -9.49 19.45 -10.29
CA LEU A 375 -10.86 19.00 -10.06
C LEU A 375 -11.82 20.15 -9.91
N ILE A 376 -12.95 20.04 -10.60
CA ILE A 376 -14.11 20.93 -10.53
C ILE A 376 -15.24 20.15 -9.83
N PHE A 377 -15.99 20.81 -8.96
CA PHE A 377 -17.06 20.20 -8.16
C PHE A 377 -18.42 20.79 -8.55
N PRO A 378 -19.05 20.29 -9.64
CA PRO A 378 -20.35 20.80 -10.09
C PRO A 378 -21.42 20.53 -9.04
N GLY A 379 -22.22 21.54 -8.71
CA GLY A 379 -23.30 21.42 -7.73
C GLY A 379 -22.90 21.64 -6.27
N MET A 380 -21.61 21.84 -5.99
CA MET A 380 -21.16 22.25 -4.67
C MET A 380 -21.56 23.70 -4.37
N ASN A 381 -21.88 24.00 -3.10
CA ASN A 381 -22.16 25.37 -2.68
C ASN A 381 -20.94 26.28 -2.96
N PRO A 382 -21.09 27.34 -3.79
CA PRO A 382 -19.96 28.21 -4.17
C PRO A 382 -19.33 28.99 -3.01
N GLU A 383 -20.01 29.10 -1.86
CA GLU A 383 -19.46 29.71 -0.65
C GLU A 383 -18.45 28.80 0.06
N ILE A 384 -18.41 27.50 -0.28
CA ILE A 384 -17.51 26.53 0.33
C ILE A 384 -16.30 26.33 -0.58
N THR A 385 -15.11 26.61 -0.04
CA THR A 385 -13.85 26.34 -0.73
C THR A 385 -13.13 25.18 -0.06
N LEU A 386 -12.88 24.10 -0.82
CA LEU A 386 -12.10 22.98 -0.34
C LEU A 386 -10.62 23.36 -0.20
N ARG A 387 -10.01 22.91 0.90
CA ARG A 387 -8.57 23.08 1.14
C ARG A 387 -7.78 22.14 0.22
N GLU A 388 -6.50 22.43 0.02
CA GLU A 388 -5.62 21.63 -0.84
C GLU A 388 -5.61 20.13 -0.45
N HIS A 389 -5.41 19.81 0.83
CA HIS A 389 -5.43 18.41 1.29
C HIS A 389 -6.76 17.69 1.03
N GLN A 390 -7.90 18.41 1.08
CA GLN A 390 -9.21 17.84 0.78
C GLN A 390 -9.34 17.53 -0.71
N ARG A 391 -8.89 18.44 -1.58
CA ARG A 391 -8.88 18.23 -3.03
C ARG A 391 -7.97 17.06 -3.41
N ASN A 392 -6.81 16.96 -2.79
CA ASN A 392 -5.86 15.87 -3.00
C ASN A 392 -6.41 14.53 -2.50
N ALA A 393 -7.17 14.53 -1.38
CA ALA A 393 -7.86 13.34 -0.89
C ALA A 393 -8.96 12.87 -1.86
N ILE A 394 -9.72 13.79 -2.44
CA ILE A 394 -10.73 13.48 -3.46
C ILE A 394 -10.06 12.93 -4.73
N ALA A 395 -8.95 13.53 -5.18
CA ALA A 395 -8.17 12.99 -6.29
C ALA A 395 -7.66 11.58 -6.01
N HIS A 396 -7.21 11.32 -4.76
CA HIS A 396 -6.79 9.98 -4.33
C HIS A 396 -7.95 8.96 -4.39
N ASP A 397 -9.15 9.36 -3.99
CA ASP A 397 -10.34 8.50 -4.07
C ASP A 397 -10.76 8.21 -5.52
N LEU A 398 -10.72 9.23 -6.37
CA LEU A 398 -11.10 9.11 -7.78
C LEU A 398 -10.11 8.28 -8.61
N TYR A 399 -8.81 8.45 -8.41
CA TYR A 399 -7.76 7.85 -9.25
C TYR A 399 -7.04 6.65 -8.60
N GLY A 400 -7.08 6.54 -7.28
CA GLY A 400 -6.39 5.48 -6.53
C GLY A 400 -7.20 4.20 -6.32
N GLY A 401 -8.49 4.19 -6.61
CA GLY A 401 -9.39 3.08 -6.33
C GLY A 401 -9.76 3.00 -4.84
N ASN A 402 -9.66 1.83 -4.22
CA ASN A 402 -9.99 1.67 -2.79
C ASN A 402 -9.03 2.48 -1.92
N THR A 403 -9.54 3.50 -1.25
CA THR A 403 -8.75 4.49 -0.51
C THR A 403 -9.10 4.50 0.97
N LEU A 404 -8.08 4.61 1.84
CA LEU A 404 -8.23 4.85 3.26
C LEU A 404 -7.81 6.29 3.59
N LEU A 405 -8.78 7.16 3.89
CA LEU A 405 -8.52 8.53 4.32
C LEU A 405 -8.32 8.59 5.85
N ALA A 406 -7.08 8.39 6.29
CA ALA A 406 -6.69 8.40 7.71
C ALA A 406 -6.40 9.81 8.24
N HIS A 407 -7.14 10.82 7.81
CA HIS A 407 -6.99 12.20 8.27
C HIS A 407 -7.39 12.36 9.74
N GLU A 408 -6.75 13.28 10.46
CA GLU A 408 -7.09 13.61 11.84
C GLU A 408 -8.52 14.13 12.01
N VAL A 409 -9.01 14.10 13.24
CA VAL A 409 -10.33 14.67 13.58
C VAL A 409 -10.30 16.18 13.32
N GLY A 410 -11.32 16.69 12.61
CA GLY A 410 -11.40 18.10 12.24
C GLY A 410 -10.78 18.47 10.87
N ALA A 411 -10.15 17.54 10.16
CA ALA A 411 -9.60 17.78 8.82
C ALA A 411 -10.67 18.04 7.74
N GLY A 412 -11.95 17.71 8.03
CA GLY A 412 -13.06 17.96 7.12
C GLY A 412 -13.39 16.81 6.19
N LYS A 413 -13.14 15.56 6.61
CA LYS A 413 -13.43 14.33 5.84
C LYS A 413 -14.85 14.26 5.25
N THR A 414 -15.83 14.84 5.95
CA THR A 414 -17.22 14.88 5.47
C THR A 414 -17.34 15.66 4.17
N PHE A 415 -16.56 16.75 4.01
CA PHE A 415 -16.55 17.51 2.75
C PHE A 415 -15.86 16.71 1.64
N GLU A 416 -14.81 15.95 1.96
CA GLU A 416 -14.12 15.06 1.02
C GLU A 416 -15.06 13.96 0.48
N MET A 417 -15.92 13.41 1.35
CA MET A 417 -16.88 12.36 0.98
C MET A 417 -18.11 12.87 0.22
N ILE A 418 -18.45 14.17 0.32
CA ILE A 418 -19.65 14.74 -0.29
C ILE A 418 -19.32 15.38 -1.66
N ALA A 419 -18.12 15.92 -1.79
CA ALA A 419 -17.67 16.57 -3.01
C ALA A 419 -17.39 15.59 -4.14
#